data_aec009021adc80b28561d07c06c88fbe
#
_entry.id   aec009021adc80b28561d07c06c88fbe
#
_cell.length_a   1.000
_cell.length_b   1.000
_cell.length_c   1.000
_cell.angle_alpha   90.00
_cell.angle_beta   90.00
_cell.angle_gamma   90.00
#
_symmetry.space_group_name_H-M   'P 1'
#
loop_
_entity.id
_entity.type
_entity.pdbx_description
1 polymer ?
#
loop_
_entity_poly.entity_id
_entity_poly.type
_entity_poly.pdbx_seq_one_letter_code
_entity_poly.pdbx_strand_id
1 'polypeptide(L)'
;MSSTLARQIAAAPPVTFAPKKQAAKSDGKPLRVKSDYEPAGDQPTAIRELTAGIQQGERDQVLLGVTGSGKTFSMAKVIEAIQRPTLVLAPNKTLAAQLYAEMKGFFPDNAVEYFVSYYDYYQPEAYVPRSDTYIEKESSVNEQIDRMRHSATRALLERDDVIIVASVSCIYGIGSDIM
;
A
#
# COMPACT_ATOMS: atom_id res chain seq x y z
N MET A 1 -21.23 35.34 -13.08
CA MET A 1 -19.89 35.05 -13.65
C MET A 1 -19.35 33.66 -13.22
N SER A 2 -20.21 32.63 -13.24
CA SER A 2 -19.79 31.28 -12.70
C SER A 2 -19.96 30.13 -13.71
N SER A 3 -20.29 30.40 -14.98
CA SER A 3 -20.56 29.31 -15.93
C SER A 3 -19.40 28.96 -16.88
N THR A 4 -18.36 29.77 -16.92
CA THR A 4 -17.24 29.58 -17.85
C THR A 4 -16.20 28.58 -17.31
N LEU A 5 -15.98 28.60 -16.00
CA LEU A 5 -15.00 27.68 -15.37
C LEU A 5 -15.49 26.22 -15.41
N ALA A 6 -16.77 25.99 -15.16
CA ALA A 6 -17.37 24.65 -15.20
C ALA A 6 -17.34 24.02 -16.60
N ARG A 7 -17.46 24.84 -17.66
CA ARG A 7 -17.32 24.36 -19.04
C ARG A 7 -15.90 24.02 -19.45
N GLN A 8 -14.89 24.69 -18.89
CA GLN A 8 -13.50 24.38 -19.18
C GLN A 8 -13.02 23.08 -18.50
N ILE A 9 -13.56 22.72 -17.34
CA ILE A 9 -13.24 21.45 -16.65
C ILE A 9 -13.87 20.26 -17.38
N ALA A 10 -15.06 20.44 -17.97
CA ALA A 10 -15.75 19.38 -18.72
C ALA A 10 -15.14 19.08 -20.11
N ALA A 11 -14.27 19.97 -20.62
CA ALA A 11 -13.66 19.85 -21.95
C ALA A 11 -12.21 19.32 -21.93
N ALA A 12 -11.65 19.01 -20.76
CA ALA A 12 -10.33 18.42 -20.70
C ALA A 12 -10.42 16.94 -21.14
N PRO A 13 -9.60 16.51 -22.12
CA PRO A 13 -9.58 15.11 -22.51
C PRO A 13 -9.18 14.25 -21.30
N PRO A 14 -9.74 13.04 -21.14
CA PRO A 14 -9.38 12.15 -20.06
C PRO A 14 -7.87 11.92 -20.12
N VAL A 15 -7.18 12.18 -18.99
CA VAL A 15 -5.74 11.91 -18.85
C VAL A 15 -5.58 10.39 -18.90
N THR A 16 -5.32 9.86 -20.08
CA THR A 16 -4.94 8.47 -20.26
C THR A 16 -3.49 8.32 -19.82
N PHE A 17 -3.29 7.83 -18.60
CA PHE A 17 -2.00 7.31 -18.17
C PHE A 17 -1.74 6.00 -18.93
N ALA A 18 -1.25 6.10 -20.17
CA ALA A 18 -0.65 4.95 -20.80
C ALA A 18 0.60 4.58 -19.97
N PRO A 19 0.69 3.37 -19.42
CA PRO A 19 1.88 2.97 -18.69
C PRO A 19 3.05 3.04 -19.65
N LYS A 20 3.98 3.98 -19.42
CA LYS A 20 5.28 3.96 -20.11
C LYS A 20 5.91 2.61 -19.79
N LYS A 21 6.21 1.83 -20.82
CA LYS A 21 6.97 0.59 -20.69
C LYS A 21 8.29 0.95 -20.01
N GLN A 22 8.37 0.74 -18.70
CA GLN A 22 9.61 0.95 -17.95
C GLN A 22 10.63 -0.06 -18.46
N ALA A 23 11.88 0.38 -18.63
CA ALA A 23 12.98 -0.53 -18.89
C ALA A 23 13.01 -1.62 -17.81
N ALA A 24 13.27 -2.86 -18.18
CA ALA A 24 13.34 -3.97 -17.25
C ALA A 24 14.34 -3.63 -16.14
N LYS A 25 13.86 -3.60 -14.90
CA LYS A 25 14.68 -3.39 -13.71
C LYS A 25 15.45 -4.68 -13.47
N SER A 26 16.77 -4.62 -13.29
CA SER A 26 17.65 -5.78 -13.48
C SER A 26 17.87 -6.67 -12.25
N ASP A 27 17.35 -6.32 -11.05
CA ASP A 27 17.73 -6.97 -9.79
C ASP A 27 16.59 -7.65 -9.02
N GLY A 28 15.43 -7.83 -9.63
CA GLY A 28 14.28 -8.50 -9.01
C GLY A 28 14.43 -10.02 -9.00
N LYS A 29 14.24 -10.64 -7.83
CA LYS A 29 14.06 -12.09 -7.70
C LYS A 29 12.60 -12.43 -8.00
N PRO A 30 12.29 -13.65 -8.49
CA PRO A 30 10.90 -14.05 -8.60
C PRO A 30 10.22 -14.02 -7.22
N LEU A 31 9.00 -13.48 -7.19
CA LEU A 31 8.16 -13.49 -6.00
C LEU A 31 7.83 -14.93 -5.63
N ARG A 32 8.28 -15.38 -4.46
CA ARG A 32 8.07 -16.75 -3.97
C ARG A 32 7.59 -16.75 -2.54
N VAL A 33 6.45 -17.39 -2.33
CA VAL A 33 5.89 -17.61 -0.98
C VAL A 33 6.67 -18.72 -0.27
N LYS A 34 7.21 -18.41 0.91
CA LYS A 34 7.72 -19.41 1.85
C LYS A 34 6.71 -19.56 2.97
N SER A 35 6.15 -20.75 3.10
CA SER A 35 5.14 -21.05 4.11
C SER A 35 5.09 -22.56 4.34
N ASP A 36 4.86 -22.95 5.59
CA ASP A 36 4.56 -24.33 5.96
C ASP A 36 3.09 -24.71 5.68
N TYR A 37 2.28 -23.72 5.25
CA TYR A 37 0.87 -23.93 4.93
C TYR A 37 0.67 -24.19 3.43
N GLU A 38 -0.21 -25.13 3.14
CA GLU A 38 -0.73 -25.37 1.79
C GLU A 38 -2.17 -24.80 1.67
N PRO A 39 -2.56 -24.33 0.48
CA PRO A 39 -3.93 -23.87 0.26
C PRO A 39 -4.94 -24.99 0.56
N ALA A 40 -5.95 -24.71 1.38
CA ALA A 40 -6.96 -25.67 1.80
C ALA A 40 -8.39 -25.14 1.63
N GLY A 41 -9.37 -26.02 1.62
CA GLY A 41 -10.78 -25.65 1.46
C GLY A 41 -11.04 -24.95 0.13
N ASP A 42 -11.63 -23.75 0.19
CA ASP A 42 -11.98 -22.95 -1.00
C ASP A 42 -10.80 -22.09 -1.51
N GLN A 43 -9.69 -22.03 -0.77
CA GLN A 43 -8.54 -21.20 -1.15
C GLN A 43 -7.95 -21.52 -2.53
N PRO A 44 -7.74 -22.82 -2.92
CA PRO A 44 -7.22 -23.14 -4.25
C PRO A 44 -8.11 -22.60 -5.38
N THR A 45 -9.40 -22.65 -5.21
CA THR A 45 -10.37 -22.12 -6.19
C THR A 45 -10.31 -20.60 -6.24
N ALA A 46 -10.35 -19.92 -5.10
CA ALA A 46 -10.26 -18.47 -5.02
C ALA A 46 -8.94 -17.94 -5.61
N ILE A 47 -7.80 -18.56 -5.32
CA ILE A 47 -6.49 -18.19 -5.87
C ILE A 47 -6.50 -18.32 -7.40
N ARG A 48 -7.02 -19.43 -7.93
CA ARG A 48 -7.10 -19.65 -9.37
C ARG A 48 -8.00 -18.62 -10.06
N GLU A 49 -9.18 -18.35 -9.52
CA GLU A 49 -10.15 -17.40 -10.10
C GLU A 49 -9.60 -15.97 -10.08
N LEU A 50 -9.07 -15.51 -8.95
CA LEU A 50 -8.46 -14.19 -8.85
C LEU A 50 -7.26 -14.02 -9.80
N THR A 51 -6.42 -15.04 -9.90
CA THR A 51 -5.27 -15.02 -10.83
C THR A 51 -5.73 -14.96 -12.29
N ALA A 52 -6.74 -15.76 -12.65
CA ALA A 52 -7.30 -15.78 -14.00
C ALA A 52 -7.95 -14.44 -14.36
N GLY A 53 -8.73 -13.84 -13.45
CA GLY A 53 -9.34 -12.52 -13.66
C GLY A 53 -8.29 -11.43 -13.90
N ILE A 54 -7.21 -11.39 -13.10
CA ILE A 54 -6.11 -10.44 -13.32
C ILE A 54 -5.44 -10.65 -14.67
N GLN A 55 -5.23 -11.90 -15.09
CA GLN A 55 -4.62 -12.22 -16.39
C GLN A 55 -5.52 -11.85 -17.57
N GLN A 56 -6.83 -11.92 -17.39
CA GLN A 56 -7.84 -11.51 -18.38
C GLN A 56 -8.06 -9.98 -18.40
N GLY A 57 -7.44 -9.25 -17.46
CA GLY A 57 -7.54 -7.79 -17.39
C GLY A 57 -8.77 -7.30 -16.63
N GLU A 58 -9.40 -8.15 -15.82
CA GLU A 58 -10.44 -7.69 -14.90
C GLU A 58 -9.88 -6.64 -13.95
N ARG A 59 -10.57 -5.52 -13.89
CA ARG A 59 -10.11 -4.37 -13.12
C ARG A 59 -10.36 -4.53 -11.62
N ASP A 60 -11.53 -5.04 -11.28
CA ASP A 60 -12.03 -5.07 -9.91
C ASP A 60 -12.48 -6.50 -9.57
N GLN A 61 -11.96 -7.03 -8.47
CA GLN A 61 -12.33 -8.35 -7.95
C GLN A 61 -12.49 -8.27 -6.43
N VAL A 62 -13.35 -9.10 -5.86
CA VAL A 62 -13.63 -9.12 -4.42
C VAL A 62 -13.41 -10.52 -3.87
N LEU A 63 -12.54 -10.63 -2.86
CA LEU A 63 -12.34 -11.85 -2.08
C LEU A 63 -13.13 -11.76 -0.76
N LEU A 64 -14.22 -12.52 -0.65
CA LEU A 64 -15.00 -12.63 0.57
C LEU A 64 -14.51 -13.80 1.44
N GLY A 65 -14.44 -13.57 2.74
CA GLY A 65 -14.06 -14.60 3.69
C GLY A 65 -14.13 -14.10 5.12
N VAL A 66 -14.45 -14.98 6.05
CA VAL A 66 -14.47 -14.66 7.49
C VAL A 66 -13.07 -14.36 8.01
N THR A 67 -12.98 -13.73 9.16
CA THR A 67 -11.71 -13.52 9.85
C THR A 67 -11.06 -14.89 10.15
N GLY A 68 -9.74 -14.99 9.90
CA GLY A 68 -9.01 -16.24 10.08
C GLY A 68 -9.12 -17.26 8.94
N SER A 69 -9.85 -16.96 7.86
CA SER A 69 -9.96 -17.88 6.69
C SER A 69 -8.71 -17.92 5.80
N GLY A 70 -7.62 -17.26 6.19
CA GLY A 70 -6.37 -17.24 5.42
C GLY A 70 -6.39 -16.35 4.18
N LYS A 71 -7.20 -15.27 4.17
CA LYS A 71 -7.24 -14.33 3.02
C LYS A 71 -5.86 -13.77 2.68
N THR A 72 -5.06 -13.38 3.67
CA THR A 72 -3.71 -12.85 3.45
C THR A 72 -2.82 -13.88 2.75
N PHE A 73 -2.88 -15.14 3.17
CA PHE A 73 -2.16 -16.23 2.52
C PHE A 73 -2.65 -16.46 1.08
N SER A 74 -3.97 -16.46 0.85
CA SER A 74 -4.53 -16.56 -0.51
C SER A 74 -4.05 -15.41 -1.40
N MET A 75 -4.03 -14.18 -0.89
CA MET A 75 -3.50 -13.02 -1.62
C MET A 75 -1.99 -13.15 -1.89
N ALA A 76 -1.20 -13.66 -0.93
CA ALA A 76 0.21 -13.94 -1.15
C ALA A 76 0.42 -14.94 -2.30
N LYS A 77 -0.41 -15.98 -2.39
CA LYS A 77 -0.37 -16.96 -3.49
C LYS A 77 -0.79 -16.35 -4.83
N VAL A 78 -1.75 -15.42 -4.85
CA VAL A 78 -2.09 -14.66 -6.07
C VAL A 78 -0.91 -13.78 -6.51
N ILE A 79 -0.27 -13.05 -5.58
CA ILE A 79 0.92 -12.22 -5.86
C ILE A 79 2.04 -13.09 -6.44
N GLU A 80 2.29 -14.27 -5.85
CA GLU A 80 3.26 -15.24 -6.36
C GLU A 80 2.93 -15.66 -7.81
N ALA A 81 1.65 -15.92 -8.10
CA ALA A 81 1.23 -16.36 -9.43
C ALA A 81 1.33 -15.28 -10.52
N ILE A 82 1.04 -14.02 -10.17
CA ILE A 82 1.04 -12.91 -11.15
C ILE A 82 2.41 -12.27 -11.38
N GLN A 83 3.36 -12.41 -10.47
CA GLN A 83 4.75 -11.90 -10.60
C GLN A 83 4.82 -10.40 -10.94
N ARG A 84 4.03 -9.57 -10.27
CA ARG A 84 3.98 -8.11 -10.51
C ARG A 84 4.24 -7.33 -9.22
N PRO A 85 4.85 -6.13 -9.31
CA PRO A 85 4.87 -5.19 -8.19
C PRO A 85 3.46 -4.97 -7.65
N THR A 86 3.31 -5.05 -6.33
CA THR A 86 2.01 -5.05 -5.67
C THR A 86 1.93 -3.97 -4.60
N LEU A 87 0.81 -3.25 -4.57
CA LEU A 87 0.47 -2.31 -3.50
C LEU A 87 -0.67 -2.89 -2.67
N VAL A 88 -0.44 -3.05 -1.37
CA VAL A 88 -1.44 -3.45 -0.37
C VAL A 88 -1.83 -2.22 0.43
N LEU A 89 -3.09 -1.79 0.33
CA LEU A 89 -3.61 -0.65 1.07
C LEU A 89 -4.44 -1.11 2.28
N ALA A 90 -4.05 -0.69 3.46
CA ALA A 90 -4.77 -0.93 4.70
C ALA A 90 -5.50 0.34 5.18
N PRO A 91 -6.67 0.22 5.83
CA PRO A 91 -7.44 1.37 6.29
C PRO A 91 -6.77 2.18 7.41
N ASN A 92 -5.83 1.59 8.12
CA ASN A 92 -5.08 2.26 9.19
C ASN A 92 -3.66 1.69 9.34
N LYS A 93 -2.82 2.37 10.13
CA LYS A 93 -1.42 1.98 10.36
C LYS A 93 -1.27 0.66 11.10
N THR A 94 -2.14 0.37 12.05
CA THR A 94 -2.09 -0.88 12.84
C THR A 94 -2.28 -2.10 11.94
N LEU A 95 -3.30 -2.07 11.08
CA LEU A 95 -3.53 -3.14 10.12
C LEU A 95 -2.44 -3.19 9.04
N ALA A 96 -1.93 -2.03 8.61
CA ALA A 96 -0.79 -1.98 7.70
C ALA A 96 0.45 -2.67 8.30
N ALA A 97 0.75 -2.43 9.59
CA ALA A 97 1.86 -3.08 10.28
C ALA A 97 1.68 -4.60 10.37
N GLN A 98 0.47 -5.07 10.68
CA GLN A 98 0.14 -6.49 10.70
C GLN A 98 0.34 -7.13 9.32
N LEU A 99 -0.25 -6.54 8.27
CA LEU A 99 -0.12 -7.06 6.90
C LEU A 99 1.32 -7.02 6.41
N TYR A 100 2.09 -5.99 6.79
CA TYR A 100 3.52 -5.91 6.49
C TYR A 100 4.29 -7.09 7.09
N ALA A 101 4.05 -7.38 8.38
CA ALA A 101 4.69 -8.50 9.07
C ALA A 101 4.33 -9.85 8.42
N GLU A 102 3.05 -10.06 8.10
CA GLU A 102 2.57 -11.27 7.41
C GLU A 102 3.21 -11.42 6.02
N MET A 103 3.18 -10.35 5.20
CA MET A 103 3.79 -10.37 3.85
C MET A 103 5.30 -10.55 3.91
N LYS A 104 5.99 -9.93 4.88
CA LYS A 104 7.43 -10.14 5.09
C LYS A 104 7.75 -11.58 5.46
N GLY A 105 6.88 -12.23 6.23
CA GLY A 105 7.00 -13.66 6.54
C GLY A 105 6.83 -14.54 5.30
N PHE A 106 5.86 -14.23 4.44
CA PHE A 106 5.62 -14.99 3.21
C PHE A 106 6.68 -14.77 2.13
N PHE A 107 7.26 -13.56 2.04
CA PHE A 107 8.23 -13.17 1.03
C PHE A 107 9.58 -12.72 1.63
N PRO A 108 10.29 -13.59 2.37
CA PRO A 108 11.50 -13.19 3.07
C PRO A 108 12.66 -12.77 2.15
N ASP A 109 12.67 -13.25 0.91
CA ASP A 109 13.75 -13.00 -0.07
C ASP A 109 13.43 -11.82 -1.01
N ASN A 110 12.21 -11.28 -0.95
CA ASN A 110 11.74 -10.21 -1.81
C ASN A 110 11.65 -8.85 -1.08
N ALA A 111 11.50 -7.78 -1.83
CA ALA A 111 11.37 -6.44 -1.25
C ALA A 111 9.96 -6.20 -0.73
N VAL A 112 9.71 -6.49 0.53
CA VAL A 112 8.47 -6.11 1.22
C VAL A 112 8.75 -4.83 2.01
N GLU A 113 8.04 -3.77 1.69
CA GLU A 113 8.28 -2.42 2.20
C GLU A 113 7.04 -1.85 2.90
N TYR A 114 7.29 -1.02 3.90
CA TYR A 114 6.25 -0.38 4.71
C TYR A 114 6.16 1.10 4.40
N PHE A 115 4.97 1.58 4.06
CA PHE A 115 4.76 2.97 3.65
C PHE A 115 3.54 3.58 4.35
N VAL A 116 3.78 4.39 5.37
CA VAL A 116 2.73 5.02 6.16
C VAL A 116 2.94 6.54 6.26
N SER A 117 1.90 7.28 6.65
CA SER A 117 2.00 8.73 6.84
C SER A 117 2.87 9.08 8.05
N TYR A 118 3.47 10.27 8.05
CA TYR A 118 4.31 10.76 9.15
C TYR A 118 3.54 10.96 10.46
N TYR A 119 2.25 11.26 10.39
CA TYR A 119 1.43 11.54 11.55
C TYR A 119 1.08 10.26 12.29
N ASP A 120 1.76 9.99 13.41
CA ASP A 120 1.51 8.81 14.22
C ASP A 120 0.39 8.98 15.22
N TYR A 121 0.19 10.19 15.69
CA TYR A 121 -0.85 10.49 16.66
C TYR A 121 -1.22 11.97 16.56
N TYR A 122 -2.49 12.24 16.33
CA TYR A 122 -3.03 13.57 16.51
C TYR A 122 -3.26 13.76 18.02
N GLN A 123 -2.26 14.25 18.73
CA GLN A 123 -2.47 14.76 20.06
C GLN A 123 -3.11 16.14 19.90
N PRO A 124 -4.39 16.32 20.25
CA PRO A 124 -4.98 17.66 20.23
C PRO A 124 -4.19 18.56 21.15
N GLU A 125 -3.99 19.81 20.73
CA GLU A 125 -3.48 20.84 21.61
C GLU A 125 -4.33 20.85 22.89
N ALA A 126 -3.72 20.66 24.04
CA ALA A 126 -4.40 20.63 25.31
C ALA A 126 -3.82 21.68 26.22
N TYR A 127 -4.67 22.60 26.63
CA TYR A 127 -4.37 23.50 27.75
C TYR A 127 -4.78 22.82 29.05
N VAL A 128 -3.84 22.66 29.97
CA VAL A 128 -4.09 22.11 31.30
C VAL A 128 -4.19 23.29 32.31
N PRO A 129 -5.40 23.73 32.67
CA PRO A 129 -5.58 24.93 33.53
C PRO A 129 -4.94 24.81 34.91
N ARG A 130 -4.75 23.57 35.39
CA ARG A 130 -4.20 23.31 36.73
C ARG A 130 -2.71 23.60 36.85
N SER A 131 -1.96 23.55 35.75
CA SER A 131 -0.52 23.75 35.73
C SER A 131 -0.11 24.93 34.84
N ASP A 132 -1.09 25.67 34.29
CA ASP A 132 -0.86 26.74 33.31
C ASP A 132 0.11 26.32 32.19
N THR A 133 -0.04 25.05 31.75
CA THR A 133 0.84 24.46 30.77
C THR A 133 0.08 24.29 29.46
N TYR A 134 0.61 24.93 28.43
CA TYR A 134 0.19 24.70 27.05
C TYR A 134 1.03 23.56 26.48
N ILE A 135 0.40 22.46 26.08
CA ILE A 135 1.05 21.36 25.39
C ILE A 135 1.04 21.71 23.92
N GLU A 136 2.17 22.19 23.41
CA GLU A 136 2.35 22.43 21.99
C GLU A 136 2.30 21.12 21.19
N LYS A 137 1.79 21.23 19.98
CA LYS A 137 1.77 20.16 19.01
C LYS A 137 3.19 19.89 18.51
N GLU A 138 3.94 19.05 19.18
CA GLU A 138 5.20 18.54 18.64
C GLU A 138 4.91 17.52 17.54
N SER A 139 5.08 17.92 16.31
CA SER A 139 5.23 17.01 15.20
C SER A 139 6.68 16.50 15.17
N SER A 140 7.01 15.57 16.05
CA SER A 140 8.29 14.88 15.92
C SER A 140 8.25 14.05 14.64
N VAL A 141 9.05 14.45 13.65
CA VAL A 141 9.28 13.64 12.47
C VAL A 141 9.90 12.33 12.94
N ASN A 142 9.14 11.24 12.82
CA ASN A 142 9.66 9.92 13.17
C ASN A 142 10.66 9.51 12.07
N GLU A 143 11.95 9.68 12.35
CA GLU A 143 13.05 9.33 11.43
C GLU A 143 12.97 7.89 10.92
N GLN A 144 12.40 6.98 11.69
CA GLN A 144 12.23 5.59 11.28
C GLN A 144 11.20 5.47 10.15
N ILE A 145 10.08 6.21 10.26
CA ILE A 145 9.07 6.26 9.19
C ILE A 145 9.68 6.85 7.93
N ASP A 146 10.48 7.90 8.07
CA ASP A 146 11.14 8.53 6.93
C ASP A 146 12.07 7.55 6.22
N ARG A 147 12.92 6.85 6.94
CA ARG A 147 13.79 5.80 6.39
C ARG A 147 12.99 4.71 5.68
N MET A 148 11.88 4.24 6.26
CA MET A 148 11.03 3.23 5.64
C MET A 148 10.39 3.73 4.33
N ARG A 149 9.94 4.99 4.30
CA ARG A 149 9.38 5.61 3.09
C ARG A 149 10.43 5.75 1.98
N HIS A 150 11.64 6.19 2.32
CA HIS A 150 12.76 6.25 1.37
C HIS A 150 13.14 4.86 0.86
N SER A 151 13.18 3.84 1.74
CA SER A 151 13.43 2.44 1.35
C SER A 151 12.39 1.95 0.35
N ALA A 152 11.09 2.17 0.63
CA ALA A 152 10.00 1.78 -0.24
C ALA A 152 10.08 2.46 -1.61
N THR A 153 10.36 3.77 -1.63
CA THR A 153 10.52 4.52 -2.87
C THR A 153 11.70 4.00 -3.70
N ARG A 154 12.83 3.75 -3.05
CA ARG A 154 14.02 3.21 -3.70
C ARG A 154 13.74 1.80 -4.27
N ALA A 155 13.16 0.91 -3.46
CA ALA A 155 12.82 -0.44 -3.91
C ALA A 155 11.89 -0.42 -5.13
N LEU A 156 10.89 0.46 -5.16
CA LEU A 156 9.97 0.61 -6.28
C LEU A 156 10.68 1.07 -7.57
N LEU A 157 11.72 1.90 -7.45
CA LEU A 157 12.48 2.40 -8.60
C LEU A 157 13.50 1.39 -9.12
N GLU A 158 14.07 0.57 -8.25
CA GLU A 158 15.22 -0.30 -8.57
C GLU A 158 14.82 -1.77 -8.82
N ARG A 159 13.66 -2.24 -8.30
CA ARG A 159 13.28 -3.66 -8.27
C ARG A 159 11.89 -3.89 -8.85
N ASP A 160 11.67 -5.08 -9.41
CA ASP A 160 10.36 -5.53 -9.91
C ASP A 160 9.66 -6.48 -8.94
N ASP A 161 10.38 -7.03 -7.95
CA ASP A 161 9.86 -7.94 -6.93
C ASP A 161 9.46 -7.20 -5.64
N VAL A 162 8.70 -6.11 -5.79
CA VAL A 162 8.34 -5.20 -4.70
C VAL A 162 6.90 -5.40 -4.26
N ILE A 163 6.69 -5.51 -2.96
CA ILE A 163 5.38 -5.48 -2.30
C ILE A 163 5.40 -4.31 -1.32
N ILE A 164 4.58 -3.29 -1.57
CA ILE A 164 4.44 -2.14 -0.67
C ILE A 164 3.17 -2.30 0.14
N VAL A 165 3.30 -2.30 1.46
CA VAL A 165 2.16 -2.26 2.38
C VAL A 165 2.03 -0.85 2.93
N ALA A 166 0.92 -0.19 2.61
CA ALA A 166 0.67 1.20 2.94
C ALA A 166 -0.63 1.40 3.71
N SER A 167 -0.70 2.46 4.52
CA SER A 167 -1.98 2.92 5.06
C SER A 167 -2.66 3.89 4.10
N VAL A 168 -3.99 3.88 4.05
CA VAL A 168 -4.77 4.79 3.20
C VAL A 168 -4.47 6.27 3.49
N SER A 169 -4.02 6.60 4.69
CA SER A 169 -3.59 7.96 5.07
C SER A 169 -2.42 8.50 4.25
N CYS A 170 -1.67 7.63 3.57
CA CYS A 170 -0.57 8.04 2.69
C CYS A 170 -1.03 8.70 1.38
N ILE A 171 -2.30 8.53 1.01
CA ILE A 171 -2.88 9.15 -0.18
C ILE A 171 -3.07 10.64 0.03
N TYR A 172 -3.24 11.05 1.29
CA TYR A 172 -3.46 12.44 1.69
C TYR A 172 -2.17 13.06 2.21
N GLY A 173 -1.74 14.18 1.67
CA GLY A 173 -0.80 15.05 2.35
C GLY A 173 0.69 14.86 2.06
N ILE A 174 1.08 14.80 0.80
CA ILE A 174 2.41 15.27 0.38
C ILE A 174 2.28 16.63 -0.32
N GLY A 175 1.37 17.43 0.06
CA GLY A 175 1.17 18.65 -0.69
C GLY A 175 0.40 19.72 0.01
N SER A 176 0.92 20.29 1.08
CA SER A 176 0.35 21.54 1.58
C SER A 176 1.22 22.34 2.52
N ASP A 177 2.52 22.15 2.53
CA ASP A 177 3.40 23.12 3.18
C ASP A 177 4.26 23.83 2.14
N ILE A 178 3.59 24.32 1.09
CA ILE A 178 4.08 25.42 0.27
C ILE A 178 3.10 26.57 0.50
N MET A 179 3.31 27.29 1.57
CA MET A 179 3.01 28.71 1.67
C MET A 179 4.21 29.40 2.28
#